data_369855f3d671555f8b28b10b97cb36df
#
_entry.id   369855f3d671555f8b28b10b97cb36df
#
_cell.length_a   1.000
_cell.length_b   1.000
_cell.length_c   1.000
_cell.angle_alpha   90.00
_cell.angle_beta   90.00
_cell.angle_gamma   90.00
#
_symmetry.space_group_name_H-M   'P 1'
#
loop_
_entity.id
_entity.type
_entity.pdbx_description
1 polymer ?
#
loop_
_entity_poly.entity_id
_entity_poly.type
_entity_poly.pdbx_seq_one_letter_code
_entity_poly.pdbx_strand_id
1 'polypeptide(L)'
;MQANLKKYFYFSFLLLAISLKGQYSSVRERITNLPNFDEKILHYGYYVGTNSFDFKFEYIDNYYRLNKYNDIQVNSSSGFNVGLIGDLRINKYFNLRLEPGLLYTQRDLVYPSLPIFDSENDLIREVKSTYIHIPLLIKISAKRINNFKPYITFGISTDYNLSSNSRNTDDNSSNVFRTNSKSFNYELGFGFDFYLYYFKFSPSIRGIFSLNNELISDYDLNSPWTSNIKNMYSRGLVINFTFE
;
A
#
# COMPACT_ATOMS: atom_id res chain seq x y z
N MET A 1 21.28 28.33 -11.20
CA MET A 1 19.82 28.31 -11.39
C MET A 1 19.07 27.45 -10.37
N GLN A 2 19.56 26.27 -9.99
CA GLN A 2 18.91 25.38 -9.00
C GLN A 2 18.84 25.94 -7.56
N ALA A 3 19.80 26.74 -7.10
CA ALA A 3 19.79 27.29 -5.74
C ALA A 3 18.65 28.32 -5.50
N ASN A 4 18.29 29.06 -6.52
CA ASN A 4 17.20 30.04 -6.43
C ASN A 4 15.84 29.38 -6.41
N LEU A 5 15.66 28.24 -7.11
CA LEU A 5 14.40 27.50 -7.13
C LEU A 5 14.03 26.93 -5.75
N LYS A 6 15.03 26.41 -5.00
CA LYS A 6 14.84 25.94 -3.63
C LYS A 6 14.42 27.08 -2.69
N LYS A 7 15.02 28.26 -2.86
CA LYS A 7 14.72 29.44 -2.04
C LYS A 7 13.28 29.94 -2.26
N TYR A 8 12.80 29.94 -3.47
CA TYR A 8 11.41 30.28 -3.81
C TYR A 8 10.40 29.22 -3.30
N PHE A 9 10.80 27.94 -3.32
CA PHE A 9 9.97 26.86 -2.78
C PHE A 9 9.79 27.00 -1.26
N TYR A 10 10.85 27.26 -0.50
CA TYR A 10 10.76 27.51 0.95
C TYR A 10 9.97 28.77 1.28
N PHE A 11 10.14 29.82 0.49
CA PHE A 11 9.42 31.08 0.68
C PHE A 11 7.91 30.92 0.38
N SER A 12 7.56 30.17 -0.65
CA SER A 12 6.16 29.81 -0.98
C SER A 12 5.52 28.97 0.12
N PHE A 13 6.26 28.00 0.66
CA PHE A 13 5.80 27.16 1.77
C PHE A 13 5.60 27.96 3.06
N LEU A 14 6.47 28.93 3.33
CA LEU A 14 6.35 29.85 4.46
C LEU A 14 5.11 30.76 4.33
N LEU A 15 4.85 31.27 3.12
CA LEU A 15 3.65 32.08 2.85
C LEU A 15 2.34 31.28 3.01
N LEU A 16 2.33 30.02 2.59
CA LEU A 16 1.19 29.11 2.82
C LEU A 16 0.94 28.89 4.32
N ALA A 17 1.97 28.75 5.13
CA ALA A 17 1.88 28.55 6.58
C ALA A 17 1.30 29.78 7.31
N ILE A 18 1.54 31.00 6.80
CA ILE A 18 1.02 32.25 7.37
C ILE A 18 -0.49 32.41 7.06
N SER A 19 -0.94 31.93 5.89
CA SER A 19 -2.34 32.01 5.48
C SER A 19 -3.29 31.15 6.33
N LEU A 20 -2.76 30.13 7.03
CA LEU A 20 -3.55 29.22 7.86
C LEU A 20 -4.07 29.83 9.18
N LYS A 21 -3.62 31.01 9.59
CA LYS A 21 -4.06 31.68 10.81
C LYS A 21 -5.29 32.60 10.65
N GLY A 22 -5.78 32.79 9.43
CA GLY A 22 -6.80 33.80 9.10
C GLY A 22 -8.25 33.38 9.22
N GLN A 23 -8.57 32.15 9.58
CA GLN A 23 -9.97 31.68 9.58
C GLN A 23 -10.50 31.35 10.97
N TYR A 24 -10.48 32.30 11.88
CA TYR A 24 -11.41 32.28 13.00
C TYR A 24 -12.77 32.86 12.53
N SER A 25 -13.59 32.03 11.91
CA SER A 25 -14.97 32.37 11.68
C SER A 25 -15.71 32.34 13.01
N SER A 26 -16.54 33.39 13.26
CA SER A 26 -17.47 33.51 14.38
C SER A 26 -18.14 32.17 14.68
N VAL A 27 -18.01 31.73 15.94
CA VAL A 27 -18.52 30.43 16.44
C VAL A 27 -20.07 30.49 16.38
N ARG A 28 -20.65 30.06 15.25
CA ARG A 28 -21.99 29.48 15.27
C ARG A 28 -21.85 28.12 15.96
N GLU A 29 -22.69 27.84 16.94
CA GLU A 29 -22.80 26.52 17.56
C GLU A 29 -22.97 25.51 16.43
N ARG A 30 -21.90 24.77 16.12
CA ARG A 30 -21.93 23.77 15.07
C ARG A 30 -22.46 22.48 15.68
N ILE A 31 -23.51 21.95 15.07
CA ILE A 31 -24.05 20.64 15.44
C ILE A 31 -22.90 19.60 15.41
N THR A 32 -22.67 19.01 16.57
CA THR A 32 -21.68 17.91 16.69
C THR A 32 -22.42 16.60 16.45
N ASN A 33 -22.15 15.98 15.31
CA ASN A 33 -22.71 14.67 14.97
C ASN A 33 -22.05 13.59 15.81
N LEU A 34 -22.77 12.53 16.14
CA LEU A 34 -22.25 11.38 16.90
C LEU A 34 -21.43 11.80 18.14
N PRO A 35 -22.00 12.57 19.09
CA PRO A 35 -21.23 13.21 20.18
C PRO A 35 -20.50 12.18 21.06
N ASN A 36 -21.12 11.03 21.33
CA ASN A 36 -20.58 9.98 22.21
C ASN A 36 -19.86 8.86 21.43
N PHE A 37 -19.66 9.02 20.13
CA PHE A 37 -19.02 8.00 19.31
C PHE A 37 -17.60 7.69 19.81
N ASP A 38 -16.81 8.72 20.04
CA ASP A 38 -15.41 8.57 20.50
C ASP A 38 -15.29 8.05 21.96
N GLU A 39 -16.38 7.94 22.70
CA GLU A 39 -16.36 7.43 24.09
C GLU A 39 -16.40 5.91 24.14
N LYS A 40 -16.94 5.27 23.13
CA LYS A 40 -16.98 3.81 23.02
C LYS A 40 -15.56 3.23 22.97
N ILE A 41 -15.37 2.11 23.65
CA ILE A 41 -14.06 1.43 23.70
C ILE A 41 -13.79 0.69 22.39
N LEU A 42 -14.82 0.12 21.79
CA LEU A 42 -14.69 -0.73 20.60
C LEU A 42 -15.64 -0.25 19.50
N HIS A 43 -15.11 -0.09 18.29
CA HIS A 43 -15.86 0.24 17.10
C HIS A 43 -15.67 -0.85 16.06
N TYR A 44 -16.69 -1.05 15.25
CA TYR A 44 -16.69 -1.99 14.14
C TYR A 44 -17.09 -1.26 12.87
N GLY A 45 -16.56 -1.73 11.77
CA GLY A 45 -16.89 -1.20 10.49
C GLY A 45 -16.43 -2.09 9.35
N TYR A 46 -16.57 -1.58 8.16
CA TYR A 46 -16.06 -2.20 6.95
C TYR A 46 -15.38 -1.14 6.09
N TYR A 47 -14.53 -1.60 5.20
CA TYR A 47 -13.91 -0.74 4.21
C TYR A 47 -14.01 -1.33 2.82
N VAL A 48 -14.04 -0.45 1.84
CA VAL A 48 -13.85 -0.74 0.44
C VAL A 48 -12.83 0.23 -0.11
N GLY A 49 -12.07 -0.19 -1.11
CA GLY A 49 -11.03 0.67 -1.64
C GLY A 49 -10.42 0.19 -2.93
N THR A 50 -9.43 0.93 -3.37
CA THR A 50 -8.60 0.60 -4.52
C THR A 50 -7.14 0.57 -4.12
N ASN A 51 -6.36 -0.17 -4.88
CA ASN A 51 -4.92 -0.28 -4.64
C ASN A 51 -4.14 -0.29 -5.95
N SER A 52 -2.86 0.00 -5.84
CA SER A 52 -1.89 -0.18 -6.91
C SER A 52 -0.60 -0.70 -6.28
N PHE A 53 -0.13 -1.84 -6.76
CA PHE A 53 1.06 -2.52 -6.26
C PHE A 53 2.12 -2.61 -7.34
N ASP A 54 3.36 -2.51 -6.92
CA ASP A 54 4.57 -2.61 -7.71
C ASP A 54 5.53 -3.61 -7.05
N PHE A 55 6.53 -4.07 -7.78
CA PHE A 55 7.65 -4.85 -7.25
C PHE A 55 8.93 -4.04 -7.27
N LYS A 56 9.67 -4.10 -6.17
CA LYS A 56 11.06 -3.67 -6.12
C LYS A 56 11.93 -4.90 -6.29
N PHE A 57 12.76 -4.90 -7.33
CA PHE A 57 13.75 -5.95 -7.57
C PHE A 57 15.12 -5.55 -7.03
N GLU A 58 15.82 -6.52 -6.47
CA GLU A 58 17.25 -6.46 -6.18
C GLU A 58 17.95 -7.51 -7.06
N TYR A 59 18.81 -7.04 -7.94
CA TYR A 59 19.50 -7.88 -8.89
C TYR A 59 20.82 -8.42 -8.32
N ILE A 60 21.34 -9.48 -8.92
CA ILE A 60 22.66 -10.03 -8.62
C ILE A 60 23.73 -9.06 -9.14
N ASP A 61 24.86 -8.90 -8.43
CA ASP A 61 25.90 -7.91 -8.74
C ASP A 61 26.43 -7.94 -10.19
N ASN A 62 26.44 -9.12 -10.83
CA ASN A 62 26.87 -9.27 -12.22
C ASN A 62 25.85 -8.77 -13.25
N TYR A 63 24.57 -8.63 -12.90
CA TYR A 63 23.51 -8.17 -13.81
C TYR A 63 23.78 -6.77 -14.34
N TYR A 64 24.12 -5.84 -13.46
CA TYR A 64 24.43 -4.46 -13.84
C TYR A 64 25.70 -4.30 -14.66
N ARG A 65 26.63 -5.25 -14.57
CA ARG A 65 27.85 -5.26 -15.40
C ARG A 65 27.59 -5.63 -16.85
N LEU A 66 26.61 -6.52 -17.07
CA LEU A 66 26.31 -7.08 -18.39
C LEU A 66 25.17 -6.32 -19.10
N ASN A 67 24.22 -5.76 -18.36
CA ASN A 67 22.96 -5.20 -18.90
C ASN A 67 22.60 -3.87 -18.24
N LYS A 68 23.41 -2.83 -18.44
CA LYS A 68 23.32 -1.51 -17.78
C LYS A 68 21.98 -0.76 -17.93
N TYR A 69 21.05 -1.21 -18.78
CA TYR A 69 19.81 -0.50 -19.14
C TYR A 69 18.55 -1.38 -19.22
N ASN A 70 18.61 -2.62 -18.77
CA ASN A 70 17.54 -3.58 -19.03
C ASN A 70 16.89 -4.09 -17.72
N ASP A 71 16.36 -3.17 -16.92
CA ASP A 71 15.58 -3.53 -15.75
C ASP A 71 14.19 -4.04 -16.14
N ILE A 72 13.66 -4.99 -15.36
CA ILE A 72 12.30 -5.46 -15.49
C ILE A 72 11.37 -4.29 -15.17
N GLN A 73 10.50 -3.97 -16.10
CA GLN A 73 9.47 -2.95 -15.90
C GLN A 73 8.22 -3.58 -15.30
N VAL A 74 7.63 -2.92 -14.31
CA VAL A 74 6.37 -3.38 -13.70
C VAL A 74 5.25 -2.47 -14.11
N ASN A 75 4.30 -3.00 -14.88
CA ASN A 75 3.07 -2.31 -15.22
C ASN A 75 2.02 -2.66 -14.18
N SER A 76 1.77 -1.73 -13.24
CA SER A 76 0.78 -1.91 -12.18
C SER A 76 -0.61 -1.61 -12.69
N SER A 77 -1.55 -2.51 -12.47
CA SER A 77 -2.97 -2.28 -12.68
C SER A 77 -3.66 -1.89 -11.38
N SER A 78 -4.76 -1.16 -11.47
CA SER A 78 -5.58 -0.85 -10.30
C SER A 78 -6.29 -2.12 -9.82
N GLY A 79 -6.11 -2.44 -8.54
CA GLY A 79 -6.80 -3.49 -7.85
C GLY A 79 -7.92 -2.96 -6.95
N PHE A 80 -8.56 -3.86 -6.23
CA PHE A 80 -9.56 -3.51 -5.23
C PHE A 80 -9.27 -4.20 -3.89
N ASN A 81 -9.82 -3.64 -2.82
CA ASN A 81 -9.71 -4.19 -1.48
C ASN A 81 -11.04 -4.01 -0.73
N VAL A 82 -11.36 -4.98 0.09
CA VAL A 82 -12.56 -4.99 0.92
C VAL A 82 -12.28 -5.76 2.20
N GLY A 83 -12.78 -5.26 3.31
CA GLY A 83 -12.58 -5.94 4.59
C GLY A 83 -13.39 -5.36 5.73
N LEU A 84 -13.12 -5.89 6.90
CA LEU A 84 -13.73 -5.50 8.16
C LEU A 84 -12.75 -4.69 8.99
N ILE A 85 -13.27 -3.94 9.94
CA ILE A 85 -12.49 -3.16 10.89
C ILE A 85 -12.94 -3.47 12.29
N GLY A 86 -11.95 -3.71 13.16
CA GLY A 86 -12.09 -3.64 14.59
C GLY A 86 -11.14 -2.55 15.11
N ASP A 87 -11.68 -1.52 15.75
CA ASP A 87 -10.94 -0.38 16.26
C ASP A 87 -11.11 -0.31 17.79
N LEU A 88 -10.05 -0.64 18.52
CA LEU A 88 -10.00 -0.62 19.97
C LEU A 88 -9.38 0.69 20.46
N ARG A 89 -10.15 1.50 21.14
CA ARG A 89 -9.68 2.74 21.75
C ARG A 89 -8.83 2.46 22.99
N ILE A 90 -7.58 2.89 22.95
CA ILE A 90 -6.67 2.85 24.10
C ILE A 90 -6.84 4.12 24.96
N ASN A 91 -6.86 5.28 24.28
CA ASN A 91 -7.10 6.57 24.90
C ASN A 91 -7.68 7.59 23.91
N LYS A 92 -7.70 8.89 24.24
CA LYS A 92 -8.26 9.96 23.40
C LYS A 92 -7.57 10.13 22.04
N TYR A 93 -6.31 9.68 21.94
CA TYR A 93 -5.46 9.91 20.78
C TYR A 93 -5.00 8.63 20.10
N PHE A 94 -4.96 7.50 20.84
CA PHE A 94 -4.41 6.23 20.38
C PHE A 94 -5.49 5.15 20.32
N ASN A 95 -5.58 4.52 19.16
CA ASN A 95 -6.40 3.34 18.93
C ASN A 95 -5.53 2.21 18.37
N LEU A 96 -5.86 0.98 18.73
CA LEU A 96 -5.34 -0.23 18.08
C LEU A 96 -6.38 -0.72 17.08
N ARG A 97 -5.97 -0.87 15.82
CA ARG A 97 -6.88 -1.19 14.72
C ARG A 97 -6.44 -2.48 14.03
N LEU A 98 -7.39 -3.39 13.85
CA LEU A 98 -7.25 -4.63 13.10
C LEU A 98 -8.18 -4.56 11.89
N GLU A 99 -7.64 -4.75 10.67
CA GLU A 99 -8.40 -4.58 9.42
C GLU A 99 -8.31 -5.81 8.50
N PRO A 100 -8.76 -6.99 8.91
CA PRO A 100 -8.72 -8.17 8.06
C PRO A 100 -9.55 -7.98 6.79
N GLY A 101 -8.99 -8.34 5.65
CA GLY A 101 -9.68 -8.19 4.38
C GLY A 101 -9.06 -8.97 3.23
N LEU A 102 -9.68 -8.80 2.07
CA LEU A 102 -9.19 -9.30 0.79
C LEU A 102 -8.61 -8.14 0.00
N LEU A 103 -7.47 -8.40 -0.65
CA LEU A 103 -6.76 -7.45 -1.47
C LEU A 103 -6.41 -8.15 -2.79
N TYR A 104 -7.04 -7.69 -3.88
CA TYR A 104 -6.76 -8.16 -5.24
C TYR A 104 -5.83 -7.19 -5.94
N THR A 105 -4.75 -7.69 -6.55
CA THR A 105 -3.78 -6.91 -7.30
C THR A 105 -3.42 -7.61 -8.61
N GLN A 106 -3.08 -6.83 -9.61
CA GLN A 106 -2.55 -7.31 -10.88
C GLN A 106 -1.34 -6.48 -11.28
N ARG A 107 -0.29 -7.15 -11.74
CA ARG A 107 0.97 -6.55 -12.19
C ARG A 107 1.49 -7.34 -13.37
N ASP A 108 1.93 -6.65 -14.41
CA ASP A 108 2.54 -7.27 -15.56
C ASP A 108 4.03 -6.95 -15.53
N LEU A 109 4.85 -7.98 -15.44
CA LEU A 109 6.31 -7.88 -15.50
C LEU A 109 6.72 -7.90 -16.96
N VAL A 110 7.30 -6.81 -17.43
CA VAL A 110 7.80 -6.67 -18.80
C VAL A 110 9.31 -6.82 -18.75
N TYR A 111 9.79 -7.91 -19.33
CA TYR A 111 11.21 -8.23 -19.42
C TYR A 111 11.85 -7.53 -20.62
N PRO A 112 13.14 -7.17 -20.54
CA PRO A 112 13.85 -6.62 -21.69
C PRO A 112 13.93 -7.63 -22.82
N SER A 113 13.90 -7.15 -24.06
CA SER A 113 14.08 -8.00 -25.25
C SER A 113 15.50 -8.53 -25.30
N LEU A 114 15.68 -9.78 -24.91
CA LEU A 114 16.94 -10.51 -25.01
C LEU A 114 16.85 -11.57 -26.12
N PRO A 115 17.96 -11.91 -26.78
CA PRO A 115 17.97 -12.92 -27.85
C PRO A 115 17.51 -14.33 -27.43
N ILE A 116 17.38 -14.55 -26.12
CA ILE A 116 16.96 -15.83 -25.52
C ILE A 116 15.44 -16.01 -25.55
N PHE A 117 14.67 -14.96 -25.81
CA PHE A 117 13.21 -15.03 -25.89
C PHE A 117 12.77 -15.31 -27.32
N ASP A 118 12.04 -16.41 -27.53
CA ASP A 118 11.59 -16.87 -28.84
C ASP A 118 10.37 -16.12 -29.35
N SER A 119 9.58 -15.52 -28.45
CA SER A 119 8.35 -14.80 -28.78
C SER A 119 8.13 -13.53 -27.94
N GLU A 120 7.34 -12.58 -28.46
CA GLU A 120 6.94 -11.40 -27.68
C GLU A 120 6.12 -11.75 -26.43
N ASN A 121 5.41 -12.88 -26.45
CA ASN A 121 4.65 -13.37 -25.30
C ASN A 121 5.57 -13.80 -24.13
N ASP A 122 6.82 -14.14 -24.42
CA ASP A 122 7.80 -14.53 -23.40
C ASP A 122 8.31 -13.32 -22.61
N LEU A 123 8.17 -12.13 -23.15
CA LEU A 123 8.58 -10.87 -22.53
C LEU A 123 7.64 -10.43 -21.41
N ILE A 124 6.41 -10.93 -21.35
CA ILE A 124 5.41 -10.48 -20.38
C ILE A 124 5.03 -11.62 -19.45
N ARG A 125 5.09 -11.38 -18.15
CA ARG A 125 4.57 -12.29 -17.12
C ARG A 125 3.52 -11.58 -16.28
N GLU A 126 2.28 -12.03 -16.43
CA GLU A 126 1.15 -11.50 -15.66
C GLU A 126 1.13 -12.12 -14.26
N VAL A 127 1.20 -11.28 -13.23
CA VAL A 127 1.16 -11.68 -11.83
C VAL A 127 -0.13 -11.16 -11.20
N LYS A 128 -1.15 -12.00 -11.20
CA LYS A 128 -2.40 -11.78 -10.47
C LYS A 128 -2.28 -12.35 -9.06
N SER A 129 -2.61 -11.57 -8.07
CA SER A 129 -2.53 -12.00 -6.68
C SER A 129 -3.77 -11.62 -5.90
N THR A 130 -4.29 -12.59 -5.17
CA THR A 130 -5.37 -12.37 -4.20
C THR A 130 -4.81 -12.66 -2.82
N TYR A 131 -4.74 -11.63 -1.98
CA TYR A 131 -4.21 -11.75 -0.63
C TYR A 131 -5.33 -11.73 0.40
N ILE A 132 -5.20 -12.60 1.43
CA ILE A 132 -5.82 -12.37 2.73
C ILE A 132 -4.85 -11.46 3.48
N HIS A 133 -5.26 -10.21 3.68
CA HIS A 133 -4.46 -9.15 4.29
C HIS A 133 -4.92 -8.92 5.72
N ILE A 134 -4.00 -9.00 6.69
CA ILE A 134 -4.31 -8.90 8.11
C ILE A 134 -3.35 -7.89 8.76
N PRO A 135 -3.66 -6.59 8.73
CA PRO A 135 -2.87 -5.56 9.36
C PRO A 135 -3.27 -5.34 10.82
N LEU A 136 -2.26 -5.11 11.65
CA LEU A 136 -2.40 -4.60 13.01
C LEU A 136 -1.76 -3.22 13.07
N LEU A 137 -2.58 -2.20 13.23
CA LEU A 137 -2.19 -0.80 13.10
C LEU A 137 -2.40 -0.04 14.41
N ILE A 138 -1.51 0.88 14.69
CA ILE A 138 -1.70 1.92 15.67
C ILE A 138 -2.22 3.16 14.93
N LYS A 139 -3.40 3.63 15.30
CA LYS A 139 -4.00 4.87 14.80
C LYS A 139 -3.76 5.97 15.82
N ILE A 140 -3.09 7.04 15.41
CA ILE A 140 -2.87 8.24 16.21
C ILE A 140 -3.71 9.36 15.63
N SER A 141 -4.66 9.86 16.41
CA SER A 141 -5.60 10.87 15.97
C SER A 141 -5.35 12.20 16.68
N ALA A 142 -5.55 13.30 15.97
CA ALA A 142 -5.59 14.62 16.58
C ALA A 142 -6.87 14.80 17.40
N LYS A 143 -6.99 15.92 18.10
CA LYS A 143 -8.25 16.30 18.75
C LYS A 143 -9.33 16.54 17.69
N ARG A 144 -10.51 16.01 17.93
CA ARG A 144 -11.68 16.23 17.07
C ARG A 144 -12.04 17.72 17.04
N ILE A 145 -12.23 18.26 15.84
CA ILE A 145 -12.66 19.63 15.58
C ILE A 145 -14.04 19.55 14.93
N ASN A 146 -15.09 19.76 15.70
CA ASN A 146 -16.49 19.57 15.28
C ASN A 146 -16.73 18.14 14.74
N ASN A 147 -16.89 18.00 13.42
CA ASN A 147 -17.16 16.74 12.75
C ASN A 147 -15.98 16.21 11.93
N PHE A 148 -14.76 16.64 12.26
CA PHE A 148 -13.54 16.30 11.55
C PHE A 148 -12.42 15.93 12.54
N LYS A 149 -11.67 14.84 12.22
CA LYS A 149 -10.57 14.35 13.04
C LYS A 149 -9.49 13.72 12.14
N PRO A 150 -8.36 14.39 11.91
CA PRO A 150 -7.26 13.82 11.16
C PRO A 150 -6.52 12.79 11.98
N TYR A 151 -5.94 11.78 11.30
CA TYR A 151 -5.15 10.73 11.92
C TYR A 151 -4.04 10.23 11.02
N ILE A 152 -3.05 9.61 11.65
CA ILE A 152 -2.02 8.79 11.00
C ILE A 152 -2.14 7.36 11.49
N THR A 153 -1.74 6.42 10.66
CA THR A 153 -1.68 4.99 10.99
C THR A 153 -0.31 4.46 10.68
N PHE A 154 0.20 3.57 11.51
CA PHE A 154 1.40 2.79 11.23
C PHE A 154 1.27 1.43 11.90
N GLY A 155 1.92 0.44 11.34
CA GLY A 155 1.89 -0.90 11.92
C GLY A 155 2.51 -1.94 11.01
N ILE A 156 2.17 -3.18 11.29
CA ILE A 156 2.64 -4.35 10.58
C ILE A 156 1.46 -5.13 10.02
N SER A 157 1.69 -5.85 8.94
CA SER A 157 0.69 -6.77 8.38
C SER A 157 1.31 -8.08 7.95
N THR A 158 0.46 -9.08 7.85
CA THR A 158 0.78 -10.35 7.22
C THR A 158 -0.19 -10.60 6.09
N ASP A 159 0.35 -11.03 4.95
CA ASP A 159 -0.41 -11.37 3.76
C ASP A 159 -0.27 -12.85 3.45
N TYR A 160 -1.40 -13.47 3.11
CA TYR A 160 -1.44 -14.82 2.57
C TYR A 160 -1.91 -14.77 1.12
N ASN A 161 -0.98 -15.01 0.18
CA ASN A 161 -1.26 -15.03 -1.25
C ASN A 161 -1.92 -16.35 -1.64
N LEU A 162 -3.19 -16.28 -2.01
CA LEU A 162 -3.98 -17.44 -2.45
C LEU A 162 -3.63 -17.88 -3.89
N SER A 163 -3.01 -16.99 -4.66
CA SER A 163 -2.64 -17.19 -6.07
C SER A 163 -1.12 -17.30 -6.27
N SER A 164 -0.38 -17.74 -5.25
CA SER A 164 1.08 -17.68 -5.21
C SER A 164 1.80 -18.66 -6.14
N ASN A 165 1.11 -19.71 -6.59
CA ASN A 165 1.71 -20.84 -7.32
C ASN A 165 2.93 -21.48 -6.62
N SER A 166 3.11 -21.23 -5.32
CA SER A 166 4.33 -21.62 -4.59
C SER A 166 4.60 -23.12 -4.56
N ARG A 167 3.56 -23.94 -4.75
CA ARG A 167 3.64 -25.41 -4.77
C ARG A 167 3.67 -26.00 -6.20
N ASN A 168 3.59 -25.14 -7.21
CA ASN A 168 3.63 -25.61 -8.59
C ASN A 168 5.05 -26.04 -8.93
N THR A 169 5.18 -27.11 -9.68
CA THR A 169 6.45 -27.65 -10.22
C THR A 169 6.83 -27.00 -11.53
N ASP A 170 5.89 -26.31 -12.19
CA ASP A 170 6.15 -25.64 -13.46
C ASP A 170 6.86 -24.29 -13.23
N ASP A 171 7.70 -23.92 -14.16
CA ASP A 171 8.48 -22.67 -14.16
C ASP A 171 7.90 -21.61 -15.14
N ASN A 172 8.57 -20.47 -15.22
CA ASN A 172 8.22 -19.41 -16.15
C ASN A 172 8.26 -19.82 -17.63
N SER A 173 9.01 -20.85 -17.98
CA SER A 173 8.96 -21.47 -19.32
C SER A 173 7.56 -22.00 -19.68
N SER A 174 6.76 -22.36 -18.68
CA SER A 174 5.35 -22.77 -18.81
C SER A 174 4.37 -21.64 -18.42
N ASN A 175 4.80 -20.38 -18.45
CA ASN A 175 4.02 -19.19 -18.05
C ASN A 175 3.52 -19.20 -16.59
N VAL A 176 4.25 -19.87 -15.69
CA VAL A 176 3.93 -19.93 -14.26
C VAL A 176 4.92 -19.09 -13.47
N PHE A 177 4.49 -17.92 -13.00
CA PHE A 177 5.28 -17.12 -12.08
C PHE A 177 4.98 -17.53 -10.63
N ARG A 178 6.01 -17.88 -9.87
CA ARG A 178 5.87 -18.35 -8.49
C ARG A 178 6.28 -17.28 -7.49
N THR A 179 5.44 -17.11 -6.47
CA THR A 179 5.73 -16.22 -5.36
C THR A 179 5.53 -16.93 -4.03
N ASN A 180 6.16 -16.44 -2.98
CA ASN A 180 5.93 -16.94 -1.63
C ASN A 180 4.47 -16.71 -1.22
N SER A 181 3.90 -17.73 -0.58
CA SER A 181 2.50 -17.67 -0.13
C SER A 181 2.30 -16.72 1.05
N LYS A 182 3.35 -16.39 1.79
CA LYS A 182 3.27 -15.56 2.98
C LYS A 182 4.27 -14.42 2.91
N SER A 183 3.78 -13.19 3.13
CA SER A 183 4.61 -12.00 3.28
C SER A 183 4.30 -11.25 4.57
N PHE A 184 5.31 -10.55 5.06
CA PHE A 184 5.23 -9.64 6.20
C PHE A 184 5.55 -8.24 5.71
N ASN A 185 4.74 -7.27 6.14
CA ASN A 185 4.89 -5.90 5.68
C ASN A 185 4.88 -4.94 6.85
N TYR A 186 5.43 -3.75 6.62
CA TYR A 186 5.13 -2.58 7.43
C TYR A 186 4.25 -1.62 6.64
N GLU A 187 3.46 -0.85 7.36
CA GLU A 187 2.49 0.06 6.77
C GLU A 187 2.55 1.43 7.43
N LEU A 188 2.37 2.44 6.60
CA LEU A 188 2.27 3.82 7.03
C LEU A 188 1.19 4.52 6.23
N GLY A 189 0.32 5.25 6.91
CA GLY A 189 -0.75 5.97 6.23
C GLY A 189 -1.27 7.17 7.00
N PHE A 190 -2.15 7.89 6.37
CA PHE A 190 -2.89 8.97 6.97
C PHE A 190 -4.33 8.99 6.46
N GLY A 191 -5.20 9.57 7.22
CA GLY A 191 -6.62 9.68 6.87
C GLY A 191 -7.35 10.72 7.70
N PHE A 192 -8.63 10.81 7.43
CA PHE A 192 -9.51 11.76 8.08
C PHE A 192 -10.79 11.06 8.50
N ASP A 193 -11.22 11.26 9.75
CA ASP A 193 -12.52 10.83 10.22
C ASP A 193 -13.50 11.98 10.04
N PHE A 194 -14.55 11.77 9.25
CA PHE A 194 -15.71 12.66 9.09
C PHE A 194 -16.89 12.06 9.84
N TYR A 195 -17.39 12.76 10.85
CA TYR A 195 -18.56 12.36 11.62
C TYR A 195 -19.81 12.87 10.90
N LEU A 196 -20.43 11.98 10.13
CA LEU A 196 -21.70 12.26 9.47
C LEU A 196 -22.84 12.06 10.47
N TYR A 197 -24.07 12.28 10.01
CA TYR A 197 -25.20 12.25 10.91
C TYR A 197 -25.45 10.85 11.52
N TYR A 198 -25.28 9.78 10.73
CA TYR A 198 -25.56 8.41 11.13
C TYR A 198 -24.34 7.53 11.30
N PHE A 199 -23.22 7.86 10.67
CA PHE A 199 -22.02 7.02 10.66
C PHE A 199 -20.75 7.87 10.54
N LYS A 200 -19.63 7.28 10.88
CA LYS A 200 -18.31 7.86 10.65
C LYS A 200 -17.77 7.38 9.32
N PHE A 201 -17.40 8.32 8.46
CA PHE A 201 -16.75 8.06 7.17
C PHE A 201 -15.27 8.43 7.25
N SER A 202 -14.39 7.49 6.91
CA SER A 202 -12.95 7.68 7.08
C SER A 202 -12.18 7.31 5.80
N PRO A 203 -11.98 8.27 4.87
CA PRO A 203 -11.05 8.08 3.77
C PRO A 203 -9.61 8.07 4.28
N SER A 204 -8.78 7.18 3.72
CA SER A 204 -7.37 7.05 4.06
C SER A 204 -6.53 6.63 2.86
N ILE A 205 -5.25 7.00 2.92
CA ILE A 205 -4.21 6.56 2.00
C ILE A 205 -3.13 5.88 2.83
N ARG A 206 -2.68 4.70 2.39
CA ARG A 206 -1.70 3.90 3.11
C ARG A 206 -0.70 3.27 2.15
N GLY A 207 0.58 3.38 2.47
CA GLY A 207 1.66 2.64 1.83
C GLY A 207 1.91 1.33 2.54
N ILE A 208 2.07 0.24 1.78
CA ILE A 208 2.38 -1.11 2.24
C ILE A 208 3.71 -1.52 1.63
N PHE A 209 4.64 -2.03 2.45
CA PHE A 209 5.99 -2.38 2.02
C PHE A 209 6.39 -3.73 2.60
N SER A 210 6.72 -4.67 1.72
CA SER A 210 7.15 -6.01 2.11
C SER A 210 8.52 -5.99 2.76
N LEU A 211 8.69 -6.81 3.80
CA LEU A 211 9.94 -7.01 4.55
C LEU A 211 10.70 -8.25 4.13
N ASN A 212 10.03 -9.23 3.54
CA ASN A 212 10.63 -10.50 3.14
C ASN A 212 10.64 -10.66 1.63
N ASN A 213 11.58 -11.45 1.13
CA ASN A 213 11.66 -11.81 -0.26
C ASN A 213 10.43 -12.64 -0.66
N GLU A 214 9.74 -12.20 -1.72
CA GLU A 214 8.54 -12.87 -2.26
C GLU A 214 8.84 -13.74 -3.48
N LEU A 215 10.04 -13.68 -4.04
CA LEU A 215 10.42 -14.47 -5.21
C LEU A 215 10.67 -15.93 -4.84
N ILE A 216 10.10 -16.83 -5.65
CA ILE A 216 10.54 -18.22 -5.75
C ILE A 216 11.20 -18.34 -7.12
N SER A 217 12.52 -18.58 -7.10
CA SER A 217 13.32 -18.76 -8.33
C SER A 217 12.87 -19.99 -9.10
N ASP A 218 13.07 -19.97 -10.41
CA ASP A 218 12.85 -21.11 -11.27
C ASP A 218 13.80 -22.26 -10.92
N TYR A 219 13.42 -23.49 -11.27
CA TYR A 219 14.28 -24.66 -11.09
C TYR A 219 15.48 -24.63 -12.06
N ASP A 220 15.29 -24.04 -13.24
CA ASP A 220 16.38 -23.77 -14.15
C ASP A 220 17.21 -22.58 -13.66
N LEU A 221 18.46 -22.85 -13.28
CA LEU A 221 19.40 -21.83 -12.81
C LEU A 221 19.76 -20.80 -13.89
N ASN A 222 19.53 -21.08 -15.15
CA ASN A 222 19.76 -20.19 -16.28
C ASN A 222 18.47 -19.52 -16.78
N SER A 223 17.38 -19.63 -16.04
CA SER A 223 16.10 -19.02 -16.40
C SER A 223 16.26 -17.52 -16.69
N PRO A 224 15.83 -17.03 -17.87
CA PRO A 224 15.92 -15.60 -18.20
C PRO A 224 14.99 -14.72 -17.33
N TRP A 225 14.01 -15.31 -16.65
CA TRP A 225 13.03 -14.59 -15.87
C TRP A 225 13.46 -14.37 -14.41
N THR A 226 14.14 -15.32 -13.80
CA THR A 226 14.41 -15.26 -12.34
C THR A 226 15.89 -15.36 -11.98
N SER A 227 16.77 -15.88 -12.86
CA SER A 227 18.19 -16.10 -12.53
C SER A 227 18.96 -14.83 -12.18
N ASN A 228 18.53 -13.68 -12.69
CA ASN A 228 19.18 -12.38 -12.45
C ASN A 228 18.65 -11.66 -11.20
N ILE A 229 17.59 -12.16 -10.60
CA ILE A 229 16.92 -11.51 -9.45
C ILE A 229 17.39 -12.18 -8.16
N LYS A 230 17.94 -11.39 -7.25
CA LYS A 230 18.32 -11.83 -5.92
C LYS A 230 17.12 -11.81 -4.96
N ASN A 231 16.41 -10.71 -4.93
CA ASN A 231 15.24 -10.50 -4.08
C ASN A 231 14.16 -9.71 -4.82
N MET A 232 12.92 -9.95 -4.45
CA MET A 232 11.75 -9.24 -4.94
C MET A 232 10.85 -8.88 -3.75
N TYR A 233 10.48 -7.60 -3.65
CA TYR A 233 9.65 -7.07 -2.58
C TYR A 233 8.44 -6.36 -3.16
N SER A 234 7.24 -6.64 -2.63
CA SER A 234 6.04 -5.86 -2.96
C SER A 234 6.08 -4.51 -2.27
N ARG A 235 5.64 -3.50 -2.98
CA ARG A 235 5.32 -2.18 -2.45
C ARG A 235 4.02 -1.70 -3.07
N GLY A 236 3.16 -1.08 -2.28
CA GLY A 236 1.85 -0.68 -2.77
C GLY A 236 1.29 0.55 -2.09
N LEU A 237 0.39 1.18 -2.81
CA LEU A 237 -0.44 2.26 -2.31
C LEU A 237 -1.89 1.78 -2.27
N VAL A 238 -2.54 2.00 -1.13
CA VAL A 238 -3.94 1.60 -0.90
C VAL A 238 -4.73 2.83 -0.51
N ILE A 239 -5.87 3.02 -1.14
CA ILE A 239 -6.85 4.06 -0.79
C ILE A 239 -8.10 3.35 -0.28
N ASN A 240 -8.43 3.58 0.98
CA ASN A 240 -9.58 2.97 1.65
C ASN A 240 -10.64 4.01 2.01
N PHE A 241 -11.88 3.62 1.85
CA PHE A 241 -13.06 4.32 2.33
C PHE A 241 -13.71 3.45 3.40
N THR A 242 -13.61 3.91 4.64
CA THR A 242 -14.08 3.18 5.82
C THR A 242 -15.41 3.74 6.31
N PHE A 243 -16.28 2.85 6.75
CA PHE A 243 -17.61 3.15 7.30
C PHE A 243 -17.74 2.47 8.67
N GLU A 244 -17.90 3.26 9.72
CA GLU A 244 -18.04 2.84 11.12
C GLU A 244 -19.27 3.44 11.81
#